data_fd20ac53ce932aaab8903b194222748e
#
_entry.id   fd20ac53ce932aaab8903b194222748e
#
_cell.length_a   1.000
_cell.length_b   1.000
_cell.length_c   1.000
_cell.angle_alpha   90.00
_cell.angle_beta   90.00
_cell.angle_gamma   90.00
#
_symmetry.space_group_name_H-M   'P 1'
#
loop_
_entity.id
_entity.type
_entity.pdbx_description
1 polymer ?
#
loop_
_entity_poly.entity_id
_entity_poly.type
_entity_poly.pdbx_seq_one_letter_code
_entity_poly.pdbx_strand_id
1 'polypeptide(L)'
;MGYNIIQHLNIFKCICAIFLLVPNLSNAQTQAVSKYGVEYIKTIELYRQTLANDSLKKMTDLQSSVPGIVLDLRYATTNNFMGRRMYPENTRHSFLRLQAVKSLVLVQKELNTMGYGLKIFDAYRPYSVTEQFWELVHDDRYVADPSKGSGHNRGIAVDLTIINLKTKKEIKMPTGFDNFSDSAHHDFMKLPDDVLKNRKLLKETMEKYGFIAFETEWWHYSLPNPEKYEILDLSFEELEKMK
;
A
#
# COMPACT_ATOMS: atom_id res chain seq x y z
N MET A 1 -23.43 3.69 -98.15
CA MET A 1 -24.05 3.27 -96.83
C MET A 1 -22.98 2.80 -95.93
N GLY A 2 -22.49 3.65 -95.09
CA GLY A 2 -21.41 3.34 -94.15
C GLY A 2 -21.93 3.47 -92.70
N TYR A 3 -21.82 2.42 -91.93
CA TYR A 3 -22.14 2.42 -90.53
C TYR A 3 -20.85 2.64 -89.68
N ASN A 4 -20.81 3.76 -88.93
CA ASN A 4 -19.81 4.03 -87.94
C ASN A 4 -20.16 3.30 -86.61
N ILE A 5 -19.30 2.40 -86.20
CA ILE A 5 -19.38 1.80 -84.83
C ILE A 5 -18.42 2.55 -83.93
N ILE A 6 -19.00 3.30 -82.96
CA ILE A 6 -18.26 3.95 -81.92
C ILE A 6 -18.09 2.93 -80.79
N GLN A 7 -16.85 2.51 -80.53
CA GLN A 7 -16.51 1.71 -79.33
C GLN A 7 -16.35 2.63 -78.14
N HIS A 8 -17.20 2.45 -77.09
CA HIS A 8 -17.06 3.05 -75.81
C HIS A 8 -16.04 2.27 -75.01
N LEU A 9 -14.89 2.88 -74.73
CA LEU A 9 -13.84 2.35 -73.83
C LEU A 9 -14.19 2.71 -72.37
N ASN A 10 -14.65 1.75 -71.58
CA ASN A 10 -14.89 1.89 -70.16
C ASN A 10 -13.57 1.79 -69.43
N ILE A 11 -13.07 2.92 -68.94
CA ILE A 11 -11.89 3.00 -68.04
C ILE A 11 -12.34 2.74 -66.59
N PHE A 12 -12.17 1.51 -66.16
CA PHE A 12 -12.27 1.19 -64.66
C PHE A 12 -11.13 1.84 -63.94
N LYS A 13 -11.40 2.89 -63.15
CA LYS A 13 -10.45 3.47 -62.20
C LYS A 13 -10.42 2.57 -60.97
N CYS A 14 -9.40 1.71 -60.87
CA CYS A 14 -9.06 1.05 -59.59
C CYS A 14 -8.52 2.08 -58.62
N ILE A 15 -9.32 2.43 -57.63
CA ILE A 15 -8.85 3.20 -56.44
C ILE A 15 -8.20 2.19 -55.48
N CYS A 16 -6.87 2.07 -55.50
CA CYS A 16 -6.13 1.38 -54.46
C CYS A 16 -6.14 2.24 -53.18
N ALA A 17 -6.99 1.89 -52.23
CA ALA A 17 -6.90 2.46 -50.89
C ALA A 17 -5.66 1.91 -50.20
N ILE A 18 -4.61 2.72 -50.10
CA ILE A 18 -3.43 2.43 -49.29
C ILE A 18 -3.84 2.64 -47.85
N PHE A 19 -4.12 1.56 -47.13
CA PHE A 19 -4.21 1.57 -45.67
C PHE A 19 -2.79 1.78 -45.09
N LEU A 20 -2.47 3.02 -44.71
CA LEU A 20 -1.31 3.32 -43.90
C LEU A 20 -1.54 2.70 -42.52
N LEU A 21 -0.96 1.51 -42.30
CA LEU A 21 -0.77 0.95 -40.98
C LEU A 21 0.18 1.89 -40.22
N VAL A 22 -0.37 2.83 -39.44
CA VAL A 22 0.40 3.58 -38.45
C VAL A 22 0.72 2.58 -37.36
N PRO A 23 1.98 2.21 -37.11
CA PRO A 23 2.31 1.40 -35.97
C PRO A 23 1.97 2.22 -34.72
N ASN A 24 0.98 1.78 -33.95
CA ASN A 24 0.78 2.24 -32.59
C ASN A 24 2.04 1.82 -31.81
N LEU A 25 3.02 2.70 -31.75
CA LEU A 25 4.10 2.65 -30.78
C LEU A 25 3.45 2.92 -29.42
N SER A 26 2.83 1.89 -28.83
CA SER A 26 2.55 1.90 -27.41
C SER A 26 3.92 1.98 -26.73
N ASN A 27 4.30 3.15 -26.26
CA ASN A 27 5.39 3.27 -25.31
C ASN A 27 5.03 2.38 -24.13
N ALA A 28 5.57 1.16 -24.08
CA ALA A 28 5.49 0.32 -22.92
C ALA A 28 6.18 1.09 -21.79
N GLN A 29 5.39 1.65 -20.91
CA GLN A 29 5.89 2.40 -19.76
C GLN A 29 6.57 1.39 -18.84
N THR A 30 7.90 1.42 -18.75
CA THR A 30 8.69 0.53 -17.92
C THR A 30 8.65 1.00 -16.47
N GLN A 31 8.80 0.06 -15.54
CA GLN A 31 8.99 0.37 -14.13
C GLN A 31 10.24 1.25 -13.94
N ALA A 32 10.19 2.15 -12.97
CA ALA A 32 11.37 2.90 -12.56
C ALA A 32 12.31 1.99 -11.76
N VAL A 33 13.62 2.26 -11.84
CA VAL A 33 14.64 1.54 -11.06
C VAL A 33 15.28 2.53 -10.09
N SER A 34 15.31 2.20 -8.80
CA SER A 34 15.92 3.03 -7.77
C SER A 34 17.45 2.96 -7.81
N LYS A 35 18.12 3.87 -7.11
CA LYS A 35 19.58 3.80 -6.91
C LYS A 35 20.03 2.56 -6.11
N TYR A 36 19.10 1.87 -5.47
CA TYR A 36 19.32 0.61 -4.75
C TYR A 36 19.00 -0.63 -5.59
N GLY A 37 18.71 -0.46 -6.90
CA GLY A 37 18.45 -1.55 -7.84
C GLY A 37 17.05 -2.14 -7.78
N VAL A 38 16.12 -1.51 -7.05
CA VAL A 38 14.73 -1.98 -6.92
C VAL A 38 13.86 -1.39 -8.01
N GLU A 39 13.10 -2.24 -8.69
CA GLU A 39 12.04 -1.84 -9.60
C GLU A 39 10.78 -1.42 -8.81
N TYR A 40 10.21 -0.28 -9.18
CA TYR A 40 8.99 0.22 -8.55
C TYR A 40 8.06 0.94 -9.53
N ILE A 41 6.79 0.98 -9.20
CA ILE A 41 5.76 1.66 -9.98
C ILE A 41 5.65 3.10 -9.49
N LYS A 42 5.87 4.04 -10.43
CA LYS A 42 5.90 5.48 -10.18
C LYS A 42 4.70 6.23 -10.78
N THR A 43 3.93 5.61 -11.68
CA THR A 43 2.83 6.28 -12.37
C THR A 43 1.52 5.54 -12.19
N ILE A 44 0.43 6.30 -12.16
CA ILE A 44 -0.94 5.75 -12.07
C ILE A 44 -1.28 4.88 -13.28
N GLU A 45 -0.79 5.22 -14.46
CA GLU A 45 -1.02 4.47 -15.71
C GLU A 45 -0.44 3.07 -15.60
N LEU A 46 0.83 2.95 -15.17
CA LEU A 46 1.48 1.65 -14.98
C LEU A 46 0.81 0.85 -13.85
N TYR A 47 0.44 1.53 -12.76
CA TYR A 47 -0.29 0.90 -11.68
C TYR A 47 -1.64 0.33 -12.14
N ARG A 48 -2.43 1.07 -12.94
CA ARG A 48 -3.70 0.58 -13.50
C ARG A 48 -3.53 -0.69 -14.33
N GLN A 49 -2.41 -0.83 -15.05
CA GLN A 49 -2.13 -2.06 -15.83
C GLN A 49 -2.00 -3.28 -14.91
N THR A 50 -1.43 -3.14 -13.72
CA THR A 50 -1.34 -4.25 -12.75
C THR A 50 -2.70 -4.70 -12.24
N LEU A 51 -3.68 -3.80 -12.18
CA LEU A 51 -5.03 -4.10 -11.71
C LEU A 51 -5.85 -4.91 -12.72
N ALA A 52 -5.51 -4.84 -14.01
CA ALA A 52 -6.21 -5.61 -15.06
C ALA A 52 -6.10 -7.12 -14.83
N ASN A 53 -5.01 -7.57 -14.22
CA ASN A 53 -4.75 -8.99 -13.97
C ASN A 53 -5.23 -9.44 -12.56
N ASP A 54 -5.31 -8.51 -11.59
CA ASP A 54 -5.72 -8.83 -10.22
C ASP A 54 -6.31 -7.59 -9.52
N SER A 55 -7.63 -7.56 -9.44
CA SER A 55 -8.36 -6.46 -8.78
C SER A 55 -8.11 -6.37 -7.26
N LEU A 56 -7.64 -7.45 -6.62
CA LEU A 56 -7.28 -7.44 -5.19
C LEU A 56 -6.04 -6.61 -4.89
N LYS A 57 -5.26 -6.27 -5.93
CA LYS A 57 -4.13 -5.35 -5.85
C LYS A 57 -4.52 -3.87 -5.79
N LYS A 58 -5.81 -3.53 -5.96
CA LYS A 58 -6.28 -2.14 -5.87
C LYS A 58 -5.93 -1.54 -4.51
N MET A 59 -5.24 -0.39 -4.51
CA MET A 59 -5.02 0.44 -3.32
C MET A 59 -6.36 1.05 -2.90
N THR A 60 -6.75 0.80 -1.66
CA THR A 60 -8.08 1.08 -1.14
C THR A 60 -7.95 1.89 0.14
N ASP A 61 -8.66 3.01 0.21
CA ASP A 61 -8.63 3.92 1.35
C ASP A 61 -9.23 3.28 2.60
N LEU A 62 -8.46 3.29 3.68
CA LEU A 62 -8.82 2.67 4.95
C LEU A 62 -10.01 3.35 5.61
N GLN A 63 -10.06 4.68 5.60
CA GLN A 63 -11.08 5.44 6.30
C GLN A 63 -12.48 5.19 5.74
N SER A 64 -12.60 5.06 4.42
CA SER A 64 -13.88 4.76 3.76
C SER A 64 -14.25 3.28 3.76
N SER A 65 -13.26 2.38 3.88
CA SER A 65 -13.47 0.93 3.66
C SER A 65 -13.52 0.10 4.94
N VAL A 66 -12.97 0.62 6.06
CA VAL A 66 -12.99 -0.06 7.36
C VAL A 66 -13.82 0.74 8.35
N PRO A 67 -15.08 0.38 8.58
CA PRO A 67 -15.99 1.15 9.45
C PRO A 67 -15.47 1.29 10.88
N GLY A 68 -15.35 2.53 11.35
CA GLY A 68 -14.93 2.82 12.72
C GLY A 68 -13.41 2.81 12.96
N ILE A 69 -12.60 2.64 11.91
CA ILE A 69 -11.14 2.76 12.02
C ILE A 69 -10.73 4.19 12.37
N VAL A 70 -9.69 4.33 13.16
CA VAL A 70 -9.12 5.63 13.52
C VAL A 70 -7.75 5.76 12.86
N LEU A 71 -7.46 6.89 12.23
CA LEU A 71 -6.14 7.19 11.68
C LEU A 71 -5.41 8.17 12.59
N ASP A 72 -4.19 7.83 12.98
CA ASP A 72 -3.22 8.65 13.70
C ASP A 72 -1.87 8.57 12.96
N LEU A 73 -1.86 9.11 11.73
CA LEU A 73 -0.75 8.95 10.79
C LEU A 73 0.50 9.66 11.33
N ARG A 74 1.34 8.91 12.02
CA ARG A 74 2.50 9.44 12.76
C ARG A 74 3.50 10.14 11.87
N TYR A 75 3.73 9.64 10.68
CA TYR A 75 4.68 10.23 9.72
C TYR A 75 4.15 11.48 9.00
N ALA A 76 2.85 11.78 9.09
CA ALA A 76 2.28 13.06 8.69
C ALA A 76 2.46 14.17 9.75
N THR A 77 3.02 13.84 10.91
CA THR A 77 3.28 14.74 12.04
C THR A 77 4.76 14.69 12.44
N THR A 78 5.16 15.45 13.46
CA THR A 78 6.48 15.35 14.08
C THR A 78 6.52 14.33 15.23
N ASN A 79 5.39 13.72 15.56
CA ASN A 79 5.28 12.72 16.65
C ASN A 79 5.64 11.31 16.13
N ASN A 80 6.88 11.12 15.73
CA ASN A 80 7.49 9.89 15.26
C ASN A 80 8.97 9.86 15.64
N PHE A 81 9.65 8.74 15.46
CA PHE A 81 11.07 8.59 15.86
C PHE A 81 12.03 9.50 15.09
N MET A 82 11.64 9.99 13.90
CA MET A 82 12.43 10.93 13.10
C MET A 82 12.34 12.37 13.63
N GLY A 83 11.38 12.70 14.50
CA GLY A 83 11.12 14.04 15.02
C GLY A 83 10.71 15.07 13.96
N ARG A 84 10.38 14.60 12.74
CA ARG A 84 9.98 15.44 11.61
C ARG A 84 8.91 14.76 10.75
N ARG A 85 8.21 15.55 9.93
CA ARG A 85 7.26 15.00 8.95
C ARG A 85 8.00 14.28 7.83
N MET A 86 7.54 13.06 7.53
CA MET A 86 7.99 12.24 6.42
C MET A 86 6.95 12.18 5.30
N TYR A 87 5.69 12.45 5.62
CA TYR A 87 4.58 12.60 4.68
C TYR A 87 4.18 14.07 4.53
N PRO A 88 3.50 14.44 3.44
CA PRO A 88 2.92 15.78 3.30
C PRO A 88 2.03 16.13 4.50
N GLU A 89 2.06 17.40 4.94
CA GLU A 89 1.33 17.88 6.12
C GLU A 89 -0.17 17.62 6.09
N ASN A 90 -0.75 17.60 4.90
CA ASN A 90 -2.18 17.40 4.69
C ASN A 90 -2.57 15.94 4.45
N THR A 91 -1.67 14.98 4.68
CA THR A 91 -1.99 13.55 4.56
C THR A 91 -3.02 13.17 5.61
N ARG A 92 -4.24 12.85 5.15
CA ARG A 92 -5.39 12.48 6.00
C ARG A 92 -5.95 11.10 5.66
N HIS A 93 -5.49 10.52 4.57
CA HIS A 93 -5.89 9.21 4.06
C HIS A 93 -4.70 8.25 4.10
N SER A 94 -4.99 7.00 4.34
CA SER A 94 -4.01 5.94 4.20
C SER A 94 -4.64 4.76 3.45
N PHE A 95 -3.82 3.98 2.78
CA PHE A 95 -4.25 2.99 1.82
C PHE A 95 -3.61 1.63 2.11
N LEU A 96 -4.30 0.57 1.76
CA LEU A 96 -3.76 -0.78 1.63
C LEU A 96 -4.31 -1.44 0.36
N ARG A 97 -3.65 -2.51 -0.10
CA ARG A 97 -4.22 -3.38 -1.13
C ARG A 97 -5.57 -3.91 -0.67
N LEU A 98 -6.53 -4.03 -1.57
CA LEU A 98 -7.90 -4.49 -1.26
C LEU A 98 -7.90 -5.83 -0.50
N GLN A 99 -6.95 -6.73 -0.81
CA GLN A 99 -6.80 -7.98 -0.07
C GLN A 99 -6.53 -7.73 1.42
N ALA A 100 -5.59 -6.83 1.74
CA ALA A 100 -5.28 -6.48 3.13
C ALA A 100 -6.45 -5.76 3.82
N VAL A 101 -7.15 -4.88 3.09
CA VAL A 101 -8.35 -4.20 3.61
C VAL A 101 -9.45 -5.19 3.97
N LYS A 102 -9.71 -6.21 3.14
CA LYS A 102 -10.69 -7.26 3.45
C LYS A 102 -10.37 -7.98 4.76
N SER A 103 -9.11 -8.33 4.97
CA SER A 103 -8.63 -8.94 6.22
C SER A 103 -8.80 -7.97 7.40
N LEU A 104 -8.41 -6.71 7.24
CA LEU A 104 -8.49 -5.70 8.29
C LEU A 104 -9.95 -5.38 8.71
N VAL A 105 -10.90 -5.42 7.78
CA VAL A 105 -12.35 -5.30 8.09
C VAL A 105 -12.80 -6.41 9.03
N LEU A 106 -12.32 -7.64 8.83
CA LEU A 106 -12.66 -8.78 9.70
C LEU A 106 -12.04 -8.63 11.10
N VAL A 107 -10.78 -8.17 11.18
CA VAL A 107 -10.12 -7.83 12.45
C VAL A 107 -10.92 -6.76 13.20
N GLN A 108 -11.24 -5.66 12.54
CA GLN A 108 -12.02 -4.56 13.13
C GLN A 108 -13.38 -5.05 13.63
N LYS A 109 -14.08 -5.86 12.82
CA LYS A 109 -15.39 -6.42 13.19
C LYS A 109 -15.30 -7.31 14.43
N GLU A 110 -14.30 -8.18 14.54
CA GLU A 110 -14.12 -9.03 15.72
C GLU A 110 -13.83 -8.20 16.96
N LEU A 111 -12.89 -7.26 16.88
CA LEU A 111 -12.55 -6.36 17.99
C LEU A 111 -13.76 -5.54 18.45
N ASN A 112 -14.61 -5.11 17.52
CA ASN A 112 -15.83 -4.37 17.86
C ASN A 112 -16.79 -5.18 18.75
N THR A 113 -16.88 -6.51 18.58
CA THR A 113 -17.72 -7.36 19.45
C THR A 113 -17.23 -7.35 20.91
N MET A 114 -15.95 -7.02 21.13
CA MET A 114 -15.32 -6.96 22.44
C MET A 114 -15.24 -5.52 23.01
N GLY A 115 -15.82 -4.53 22.29
CA GLY A 115 -15.78 -3.12 22.70
C GLY A 115 -14.49 -2.40 22.31
N TYR A 116 -13.69 -2.98 21.42
CA TYR A 116 -12.43 -2.44 20.92
C TYR A 116 -12.51 -2.06 19.45
N GLY A 117 -11.57 -1.24 18.99
CA GLY A 117 -11.38 -0.89 17.58
C GLY A 117 -9.91 -0.68 17.27
N LEU A 118 -9.59 -0.45 16.00
CA LEU A 118 -8.23 -0.24 15.53
C LEU A 118 -7.91 1.25 15.39
N LYS A 119 -6.65 1.60 15.68
CA LYS A 119 -6.03 2.87 15.37
C LYS A 119 -4.77 2.61 14.55
N ILE A 120 -4.65 3.23 13.38
CA ILE A 120 -3.56 3.06 12.43
C ILE A 120 -2.54 4.16 12.62
N PHE A 121 -1.26 3.79 12.76
CA PHE A 121 -0.11 4.68 12.83
C PHE A 121 0.53 4.88 11.46
N ASP A 122 0.67 3.79 10.68
CA ASP A 122 1.13 3.79 9.30
C ASP A 122 0.53 2.62 8.52
N ALA A 123 0.42 2.78 7.18
CA ALA A 123 0.00 1.71 6.30
C ALA A 123 0.78 1.80 4.97
N TYR A 124 0.18 2.29 3.87
CA TYR A 124 0.96 2.54 2.67
C TYR A 124 2.00 3.64 2.91
N ARG A 125 3.22 3.36 2.50
CA ARG A 125 4.36 4.28 2.52
C ARG A 125 4.96 4.33 1.12
N PRO A 126 4.99 5.49 0.44
CA PRO A 126 5.70 5.62 -0.84
C PRO A 126 7.15 5.13 -0.72
N TYR A 127 7.67 4.48 -1.76
CA TYR A 127 9.03 3.92 -1.73
C TYR A 127 10.09 4.99 -1.48
N SER A 128 9.93 6.18 -2.07
CA SER A 128 10.81 7.32 -1.84
C SER A 128 10.92 7.74 -0.37
N VAL A 129 9.89 7.50 0.44
CA VAL A 129 9.95 7.75 1.90
C VAL A 129 10.78 6.68 2.60
N THR A 130 10.75 5.42 2.17
CA THR A 130 11.65 4.38 2.70
C THR A 130 13.10 4.70 2.37
N GLU A 131 13.40 5.20 1.17
CA GLU A 131 14.75 5.69 0.83
C GLU A 131 15.18 6.81 1.77
N GLN A 132 14.30 7.79 2.07
CA GLN A 132 14.59 8.88 3.01
C GLN A 132 14.85 8.38 4.44
N PHE A 133 14.08 7.39 4.93
CA PHE A 133 14.35 6.78 6.23
C PHE A 133 15.73 6.16 6.27
N TRP A 134 16.07 5.39 5.25
CA TRP A 134 17.36 4.74 5.15
C TRP A 134 18.53 5.74 5.13
N GLU A 135 18.42 6.81 4.33
CA GLU A 135 19.45 7.85 4.23
C GLU A 135 19.72 8.57 5.55
N LEU A 136 18.74 8.58 6.45
CA LEU A 136 18.84 9.25 7.73
C LEU A 136 19.35 8.34 8.84
N VAL A 137 19.01 7.04 8.78
CA VAL A 137 19.28 6.10 9.88
C VAL A 137 20.37 5.10 9.53
N HIS A 138 20.42 4.57 8.30
CA HIS A 138 21.37 3.55 7.81
C HIS A 138 21.49 2.33 8.74
N ASP A 139 20.38 1.86 9.32
CA ASP A 139 20.34 0.73 10.23
C ASP A 139 19.08 -0.11 9.98
N ASP A 140 19.26 -1.32 9.47
CA ASP A 140 18.17 -2.23 9.09
C ASP A 140 17.40 -2.81 10.28
N ARG A 141 17.86 -2.57 11.49
CA ARG A 141 17.11 -2.90 12.72
C ARG A 141 15.95 -1.94 12.95
N TYR A 142 15.99 -0.73 12.39
CA TYR A 142 15.02 0.33 12.64
C TYR A 142 14.26 0.76 11.38
N VAL A 143 14.87 0.61 10.22
CA VAL A 143 14.26 1.01 8.95
C VAL A 143 14.51 -0.06 7.89
N ALA A 144 13.53 -0.27 7.02
CA ALA A 144 13.66 -1.26 5.96
C ALA A 144 14.81 -0.91 5.00
N ASP A 145 15.63 -1.91 4.67
CA ASP A 145 16.64 -1.82 3.62
C ASP A 145 15.96 -1.54 2.26
N PRO A 146 16.21 -0.40 1.62
CA PRO A 146 15.55 -0.02 0.39
C PRO A 146 15.86 -0.95 -0.78
N SER A 147 16.96 -1.72 -0.74
CA SER A 147 17.28 -2.71 -1.79
C SER A 147 16.28 -3.89 -1.82
N LYS A 148 15.49 -4.07 -0.76
CA LYS A 148 14.44 -5.11 -0.64
C LYS A 148 13.03 -4.53 -0.75
N GLY A 149 12.88 -3.23 -0.47
CA GLY A 149 11.61 -2.59 -0.23
C GLY A 149 10.95 -3.10 1.06
N SER A 150 9.74 -2.64 1.34
CA SER A 150 8.99 -3.03 2.54
C SER A 150 7.56 -3.46 2.22
N GLY A 151 6.90 -4.12 3.18
CA GLY A 151 5.48 -4.39 3.11
C GLY A 151 4.64 -3.12 2.99
N HIS A 152 5.08 -2.01 3.59
CA HIS A 152 4.43 -0.70 3.47
C HIS A 152 4.48 -0.17 2.04
N ASN A 153 5.60 -0.27 1.35
CA ASN A 153 5.72 0.17 -0.06
C ASN A 153 4.84 -0.67 -0.99
N ARG A 154 4.55 -1.89 -0.61
CA ARG A 154 3.69 -2.82 -1.34
C ARG A 154 2.21 -2.65 -1.02
N GLY A 155 1.88 -1.86 0.02
CA GLY A 155 0.52 -1.66 0.52
C GLY A 155 -0.08 -2.89 1.20
N ILE A 156 0.75 -3.72 1.81
CA ILE A 156 0.33 -4.95 2.50
C ILE A 156 0.72 -4.99 3.98
N ALA A 157 1.51 -4.04 4.46
CA ALA A 157 1.86 -3.89 5.87
C ALA A 157 1.11 -2.72 6.52
N VAL A 158 0.85 -2.87 7.81
CA VAL A 158 0.16 -1.88 8.64
C VAL A 158 0.74 -1.86 10.05
N ASP A 159 0.96 -0.65 10.57
CA ASP A 159 1.32 -0.37 11.93
C ASP A 159 0.10 0.15 12.69
N LEU A 160 -0.27 -0.52 13.77
CA LEU A 160 -1.54 -0.25 14.42
C LEU A 160 -1.56 -0.60 15.90
N THR A 161 -2.60 -0.12 16.59
CA THR A 161 -2.92 -0.47 17.98
C THR A 161 -4.42 -0.66 18.17
N ILE A 162 -4.79 -1.09 19.36
CA ILE A 162 -6.18 -1.24 19.81
C ILE A 162 -6.60 0.00 20.61
N ILE A 163 -7.80 0.49 20.34
CA ILE A 163 -8.49 1.50 21.14
C ILE A 163 -9.73 0.92 21.83
N ASN A 164 -10.06 1.43 22.99
CA ASN A 164 -11.35 1.18 23.62
C ASN A 164 -12.42 2.08 22.99
N LEU A 165 -13.50 1.51 22.46
CA LEU A 165 -14.53 2.25 21.72
C LEU A 165 -15.31 3.22 22.60
N LYS A 166 -15.46 2.94 23.88
CA LYS A 166 -16.19 3.81 24.83
C LYS A 166 -15.36 5.04 25.22
N THR A 167 -14.07 4.84 25.54
CA THR A 167 -13.18 5.91 26.00
C THR A 167 -12.41 6.60 24.89
N LYS A 168 -12.33 5.99 23.71
CA LYS A 168 -11.53 6.41 22.55
C LYS A 168 -10.02 6.45 22.82
N LYS A 169 -9.57 5.88 23.94
CA LYS A 169 -8.16 5.81 24.31
C LYS A 169 -7.55 4.49 23.86
N GLU A 170 -6.25 4.52 23.54
CA GLU A 170 -5.46 3.30 23.34
C GLU A 170 -5.46 2.44 24.60
N ILE A 171 -5.49 1.14 24.44
CA ILE A 171 -5.18 0.22 25.53
C ILE A 171 -3.67 0.17 25.73
N LYS A 172 -3.22 -0.24 26.90
CA LYS A 172 -1.78 -0.30 27.21
C LYS A 172 -1.12 -1.38 26.36
N MET A 173 -0.10 -1.00 25.63
CA MET A 173 0.75 -1.89 24.83
C MET A 173 2.18 -1.90 25.41
N PRO A 174 3.06 -2.82 24.96
CA PRO A 174 4.40 -3.00 25.55
C PRO A 174 5.24 -1.72 25.59
N THR A 175 5.18 -0.95 24.50
CA THR A 175 5.91 0.31 24.32
C THR A 175 5.05 1.31 23.57
N GLY A 176 5.52 2.54 23.40
CA GLY A 176 5.01 3.44 22.38
C GLY A 176 5.34 2.92 20.96
N PHE A 177 4.66 3.44 19.95
CA PHE A 177 4.98 3.22 18.54
C PHE A 177 6.40 3.73 18.24
N ASP A 178 7.13 3.06 17.37
CA ASP A 178 8.53 3.35 17.00
C ASP A 178 9.53 3.26 18.19
N ASN A 179 9.19 2.55 19.23
CA ASN A 179 10.15 2.25 20.30
C ASN A 179 10.84 0.91 19.99
N PHE A 180 12.05 0.97 19.50
CA PHE A 180 12.84 -0.17 19.03
C PHE A 180 13.62 -0.89 20.14
N SER A 181 13.17 -0.83 21.39
CA SER A 181 13.75 -1.62 22.50
C SER A 181 13.23 -3.06 22.47
N ASP A 182 13.96 -3.97 23.10
CA ASP A 182 13.55 -5.39 23.24
C ASP A 182 12.14 -5.54 23.81
N SER A 183 11.67 -4.56 24.60
CA SER A 183 10.32 -4.57 25.14
C SER A 183 9.22 -4.50 24.09
N ALA A 184 9.54 -4.08 22.86
CA ALA A 184 8.61 -4.07 21.73
C ALA A 184 8.42 -5.47 21.09
N HIS A 185 9.33 -6.40 21.36
CA HIS A 185 9.32 -7.72 20.75
C HIS A 185 8.13 -8.56 21.23
N HIS A 186 7.61 -9.40 20.37
CA HIS A 186 6.48 -10.28 20.70
C HIS A 186 6.84 -11.36 21.74
N ASP A 187 8.09 -11.77 21.85
CA ASP A 187 8.58 -12.76 22.80
C ASP A 187 9.01 -12.16 24.14
N PHE A 188 9.06 -10.82 24.28
CA PHE A 188 9.42 -10.18 25.53
C PHE A 188 8.34 -10.36 26.60
N MET A 189 8.66 -11.08 27.70
CA MET A 189 7.69 -11.51 28.71
C MET A 189 7.74 -10.71 30.02
N LYS A 190 8.75 -9.84 30.22
CA LYS A 190 8.88 -9.03 31.45
C LYS A 190 7.99 -7.77 31.39
N LEU A 191 6.68 -7.97 31.26
CA LEU A 191 5.66 -6.93 31.15
C LEU A 191 4.50 -7.23 32.10
N PRO A 192 3.71 -6.22 32.51
CA PRO A 192 2.47 -6.45 33.27
C PRO A 192 1.50 -7.38 32.52
N ASP A 193 0.72 -8.16 33.26
CA ASP A 193 -0.21 -9.15 32.71
C ASP A 193 -1.26 -8.54 31.78
N ASP A 194 -1.75 -7.34 32.07
CA ASP A 194 -2.69 -6.61 31.24
C ASP A 194 -2.07 -6.24 29.88
N VAL A 195 -0.81 -5.84 29.86
CA VAL A 195 -0.05 -5.52 28.64
C VAL A 195 0.20 -6.79 27.80
N LEU A 196 0.60 -7.90 28.45
CA LEU A 196 0.79 -9.20 27.76
C LEU A 196 -0.53 -9.68 27.11
N LYS A 197 -1.65 -9.55 27.82
CA LYS A 197 -2.98 -9.90 27.31
C LYS A 197 -3.38 -9.02 26.12
N ASN A 198 -3.11 -7.73 26.18
CA ASN A 198 -3.44 -6.78 25.12
C ASN A 198 -2.62 -7.06 23.84
N ARG A 199 -1.29 -7.26 23.98
CA ARG A 199 -0.41 -7.64 22.87
C ARG A 199 -0.85 -8.96 22.25
N LYS A 200 -1.17 -9.96 23.07
CA LYS A 200 -1.67 -11.26 22.62
C LYS A 200 -2.99 -11.12 21.86
N LEU A 201 -3.95 -10.34 22.38
CA LEU A 201 -5.22 -10.08 21.71
C LEU A 201 -5.01 -9.50 20.30
N LEU A 202 -4.16 -8.48 20.18
CA LEU A 202 -3.86 -7.89 18.88
C LEU A 202 -3.25 -8.91 17.94
N LYS A 203 -2.18 -9.60 18.38
CA LYS A 203 -1.45 -10.57 17.57
C LYS A 203 -2.38 -11.69 17.08
N GLU A 204 -3.09 -12.35 17.98
CA GLU A 204 -3.95 -13.48 17.63
C GLU A 204 -5.09 -13.06 16.69
N THR A 205 -5.67 -11.87 16.89
CA THR A 205 -6.74 -11.40 16.01
C THR A 205 -6.19 -11.07 14.62
N MET A 206 -5.03 -10.42 14.51
CA MET A 206 -4.40 -10.13 13.21
C MET A 206 -4.01 -11.41 12.47
N GLU A 207 -3.37 -12.36 13.15
CA GLU A 207 -2.95 -13.64 12.56
C GLU A 207 -4.14 -14.50 12.12
N LYS A 208 -5.22 -14.53 12.88
CA LYS A 208 -6.46 -15.21 12.53
C LYS A 208 -7.02 -14.78 11.17
N TYR A 209 -6.83 -13.54 10.79
CA TYR A 209 -7.30 -12.98 9.53
C TYR A 209 -6.20 -12.83 8.48
N GLY A 210 -5.10 -13.58 8.62
CA GLY A 210 -4.10 -13.79 7.57
C GLY A 210 -2.95 -12.80 7.53
N PHE A 211 -2.82 -11.93 8.52
CA PHE A 211 -1.61 -11.15 8.70
C PHE A 211 -0.53 -11.98 9.42
N ILE A 212 0.72 -11.59 9.24
CA ILE A 212 1.88 -12.12 9.96
C ILE A 212 2.44 -11.00 10.82
N ALA A 213 2.61 -11.27 12.11
CA ALA A 213 3.25 -10.33 13.03
C ALA A 213 4.76 -10.25 12.75
N PHE A 214 5.34 -9.06 12.83
CA PHE A 214 6.78 -8.88 12.79
C PHE A 214 7.35 -9.08 14.20
N GLU A 215 8.32 -9.98 14.35
CA GLU A 215 8.74 -10.47 15.67
C GLU A 215 9.23 -9.37 16.62
N THR A 216 9.90 -8.36 16.11
CA THR A 216 10.54 -7.30 16.88
C THR A 216 9.67 -6.05 17.12
N GLU A 217 8.45 -6.02 16.53
CA GLU A 217 7.56 -4.86 16.59
C GLU A 217 6.11 -5.29 16.85
N TRP A 218 5.60 -5.07 18.05
CA TRP A 218 4.25 -5.48 18.44
C TRP A 218 3.14 -4.81 17.59
N TRP A 219 3.43 -3.70 16.94
CA TRP A 219 2.48 -2.92 16.13
C TRP A 219 2.45 -3.33 14.66
N HIS A 220 3.52 -3.98 14.14
CA HIS A 220 3.71 -4.23 12.71
C HIS A 220 3.18 -5.58 12.26
N TYR A 221 2.30 -5.56 11.25
CA TYR A 221 1.70 -6.74 10.66
C TYR A 221 1.67 -6.63 9.13
N SER A 222 1.94 -7.71 8.43
CA SER A 222 1.95 -7.74 6.96
C SER A 222 1.26 -8.98 6.42
N LEU A 223 0.67 -8.88 5.22
CA LEU A 223 0.24 -10.07 4.50
C LEU A 223 1.46 -10.89 4.04
N PRO A 224 1.30 -12.23 3.90
CA PRO A 224 2.34 -13.11 3.36
C PRO A 224 2.57 -12.86 1.87
N ASN A 225 3.69 -13.44 1.35
CA ASN A 225 4.06 -13.45 -0.07
C ASN A 225 4.22 -12.03 -0.67
N PRO A 226 5.09 -11.19 -0.10
CA PRO A 226 5.29 -9.81 -0.56
C PRO A 226 5.72 -9.72 -2.03
N GLU A 227 6.34 -10.75 -2.58
CA GLU A 227 6.76 -10.83 -3.98
C GLU A 227 5.60 -10.77 -4.98
N LYS A 228 4.36 -11.03 -4.54
CA LYS A 228 3.16 -10.91 -5.38
C LYS A 228 2.68 -9.47 -5.59
N TYR A 229 3.24 -8.53 -4.83
CA TYR A 229 2.82 -7.14 -4.82
C TYR A 229 3.97 -6.23 -5.23
N GLU A 230 3.74 -5.42 -6.23
CA GLU A 230 4.70 -4.44 -6.74
C GLU A 230 4.99 -3.38 -5.66
N ILE A 231 6.23 -2.91 -5.64
CA ILE A 231 6.62 -1.74 -4.87
C ILE A 231 6.06 -0.50 -5.57
N LEU A 232 5.42 0.38 -4.80
CA LEU A 232 4.79 1.59 -5.29
C LEU A 232 5.48 2.83 -4.75
N ASP A 233 5.62 3.84 -5.60
CA ASP A 233 6.02 5.20 -5.25
C ASP A 233 4.99 6.21 -5.76
N LEU A 234 3.71 5.92 -5.50
CA LEU A 234 2.59 6.79 -5.81
C LEU A 234 2.32 7.72 -4.64
N SER A 235 2.03 8.98 -4.91
CA SER A 235 1.66 9.92 -3.86
C SER A 235 0.28 9.60 -3.27
N PHE A 236 0.05 10.04 -2.03
CA PHE A 236 -1.27 9.92 -1.39
C PHE A 236 -2.37 10.63 -2.21
N GLU A 237 -2.03 11.80 -2.80
CA GLU A 237 -2.95 12.58 -3.63
C GLU A 237 -3.36 11.82 -4.91
N GLU A 238 -2.41 11.15 -5.57
CA GLU A 238 -2.71 10.32 -6.75
C GLU A 238 -3.65 9.16 -6.40
N LEU A 239 -3.38 8.48 -5.29
CA LEU A 239 -4.22 7.38 -4.81
C LEU A 239 -5.62 7.88 -4.40
N GLU A 240 -5.71 9.07 -3.81
CA GLU A 240 -6.98 9.69 -3.44
C GLU A 240 -7.86 10.00 -4.64
N LYS A 241 -7.28 10.44 -5.75
CA LYS A 241 -7.99 10.68 -7.02
C LYS A 241 -8.51 9.39 -7.70
N MET A 242 -8.08 8.22 -7.23
CA MET A 242 -8.51 6.91 -7.76
C MET A 242 -9.65 6.25 -6.97
N LYS A 243 -10.19 6.90 -5.96
CA LYS A 243 -11.30 6.40 -5.14
C LYS A 243 -12.59 6.18 -5.93
#